data_81820e3ade29352f6ca0cb729fd42bc7
#
_entry.id   81820e3ade29352f6ca0cb729fd42bc7
#
_cell.length_a   1.000
_cell.length_b   1.000
_cell.length_c   1.000
_cell.angle_alpha   90.00
_cell.angle_beta   90.00
_cell.angle_gamma   90.00
#
_symmetry.space_group_name_H-M   'P 1'
#
loop_
_entity.id
_entity.type
_entity.pdbx_description
1 polymer ?
#
loop_
_entity_poly.entity_id
_entity_poly.type
_entity_poly.pdbx_seq_one_letter_code
_entity_poly.pdbx_strand_id
1 'polypeptide(L)'
;LWSVIRQMMRGDKQAWFAMTVHAAGLVVVVFLVQSVAGMPLWQFALGTTYGGRILNAIRPFPEHKYQAGEETRTAMVMAGPFMSLLMLNNNLHVAHHEQPGVAWYEVPNLSARVNAVERAREAGLLYEGGYAEVFRKFSFKPMGAPVRDGA
;
A
#
# COMPACT_ATOMS: atom_id res chain seq x y z
N LEU A 1 13.44 -6.95 12.56
CA LEU A 1 14.74 -6.46 13.07
C LEU A 1 15.45 -7.54 13.91
N TRP A 2 14.79 -8.13 14.91
CA TRP A 2 15.42 -9.13 15.81
C TRP A 2 15.93 -10.38 15.07
N SER A 3 15.21 -10.85 14.04
CA SER A 3 15.63 -11.97 13.18
C SER A 3 16.92 -11.66 12.43
N VAL A 4 17.03 -10.45 11.88
CA VAL A 4 18.23 -10.00 11.14
C VAL A 4 19.44 -9.88 12.07
N ILE A 5 19.26 -9.29 13.26
CA ILE A 5 20.32 -9.22 14.27
C ILE A 5 20.83 -10.62 14.61
N ARG A 6 19.94 -11.58 14.80
CA ARG A 6 20.32 -12.97 15.08
C ARG A 6 21.10 -13.63 13.93
N GLN A 7 20.74 -13.33 12.66
CA GLN A 7 21.48 -13.80 11.49
C GLN A 7 22.87 -13.18 11.43
N MET A 8 22.99 -11.87 11.70
CA MET A 8 24.29 -11.19 11.78
C MET A 8 25.20 -11.79 12.87
N MET A 9 24.64 -12.08 14.05
CA MET A 9 25.37 -12.75 15.16
C MET A 9 25.83 -14.16 14.79
N ARG A 10 25.16 -14.83 13.86
CA ARG A 10 25.56 -16.14 13.30
C ARG A 10 26.60 -16.04 12.18
N GLY A 11 27.06 -14.84 11.84
CA GLY A 11 28.06 -14.62 10.80
C GLY A 11 27.51 -14.62 9.37
N ASP A 12 26.21 -14.44 9.20
CA ASP A 12 25.59 -14.37 7.87
C ASP A 12 26.05 -13.10 7.13
N LYS A 13 26.86 -13.29 6.09
CA LYS A 13 27.44 -12.22 5.26
C LYS A 13 26.38 -11.43 4.51
N GLN A 14 25.29 -12.07 4.09
CA GLN A 14 24.19 -11.38 3.39
C GLN A 14 23.44 -10.45 4.33
N ALA A 15 23.18 -10.88 5.57
CA ALA A 15 22.57 -10.02 6.59
C ALA A 15 23.47 -8.82 6.93
N TRP A 16 24.77 -9.02 7.05
CA TRP A 16 25.73 -7.93 7.24
C TRP A 16 25.76 -6.97 6.06
N PHE A 17 25.83 -7.46 4.83
CA PHE A 17 25.80 -6.65 3.63
C PHE A 17 24.52 -5.82 3.54
N ALA A 18 23.35 -6.45 3.71
CA ALA A 18 22.07 -5.76 3.68
C ALA A 18 21.97 -4.64 4.73
N MET A 19 22.43 -4.90 5.97
CA MET A 19 22.43 -3.89 7.01
C MET A 19 23.42 -2.75 6.76
N THR A 20 24.57 -3.04 6.19
CA THR A 20 25.56 -2.01 5.82
C THR A 20 25.01 -1.10 4.72
N VAL A 21 24.42 -1.67 3.66
CA VAL A 21 23.78 -0.89 2.60
C VAL A 21 22.63 -0.04 3.13
N HIS A 22 21.82 -0.62 4.02
CA HIS A 22 20.72 0.12 4.66
C HIS A 22 21.24 1.28 5.52
N ALA A 23 22.26 1.06 6.34
CA ALA A 23 22.87 2.10 7.16
C ALA A 23 23.49 3.21 6.30
N ALA A 24 24.21 2.85 5.23
CA ALA A 24 24.76 3.82 4.29
C ALA A 24 23.65 4.64 3.61
N GLY A 25 22.55 4.00 3.20
CA GLY A 25 21.38 4.69 2.65
C GLY A 25 20.75 5.68 3.65
N LEU A 26 20.62 5.30 4.91
CA LEU A 26 20.15 6.21 5.97
C LEU A 26 21.06 7.41 6.15
N VAL A 27 22.38 7.24 6.13
CA VAL A 27 23.34 8.35 6.23
C VAL A 27 23.15 9.31 5.06
N VAL A 28 23.00 8.80 3.84
CA VAL A 28 22.74 9.62 2.65
C VAL A 28 21.42 10.39 2.80
N VAL A 29 20.34 9.74 3.24
CA VAL A 29 19.04 10.40 3.47
C VAL A 29 19.16 11.51 4.52
N VAL A 30 19.79 11.23 5.66
CA VAL A 30 20.02 12.23 6.72
C VAL A 30 20.80 13.44 6.19
N PHE A 31 21.86 13.18 5.44
CA PHE A 31 22.66 14.24 4.81
C PHE A 31 21.80 15.09 3.85
N LEU A 32 21.05 14.46 2.95
CA LEU A 32 20.19 15.16 1.99
C LEU A 32 19.11 16.00 2.71
N VAL A 33 18.47 15.42 3.72
CA VAL A 33 17.42 16.12 4.48
C VAL A 33 17.97 17.34 5.20
N GLN A 34 19.12 17.21 5.88
CA GLN A 34 19.68 18.32 6.66
C GLN A 34 20.45 19.31 5.82
N SER A 35 21.32 18.83 4.91
CA SER A 35 22.28 19.69 4.21
C SER A 35 21.74 20.24 2.90
N VAL A 36 20.85 19.53 2.23
CA VAL A 36 20.26 19.96 0.93
C VAL A 36 18.87 20.56 1.13
N ALA A 37 17.98 19.88 1.84
CA ALA A 37 16.62 20.36 2.06
C ALA A 37 16.49 21.33 3.24
N GLY A 38 17.51 21.47 4.10
CA GLY A 38 17.48 22.33 5.29
C GLY A 38 16.38 21.96 6.29
N MET A 39 15.88 20.73 6.23
CA MET A 39 14.76 20.29 7.07
C MET A 39 15.26 19.65 8.36
N PRO A 40 14.75 20.07 9.53
CA PRO A 40 15.04 19.40 10.79
C PRO A 40 14.64 17.93 10.78
N LEU A 41 15.49 17.03 11.28
CA LEU A 41 15.22 15.57 11.27
C LEU A 41 13.91 15.18 11.96
N TRP A 42 13.50 15.91 13.00
CA TRP A 42 12.24 15.61 13.67
C TRP A 42 11.02 15.87 12.78
N GLN A 43 11.06 16.95 11.94
CA GLN A 43 9.99 17.21 10.97
C GLN A 43 9.94 16.12 9.90
N PHE A 44 11.11 15.72 9.39
CA PHE A 44 11.21 14.61 8.46
C PHE A 44 10.68 13.31 9.08
N ALA A 45 11.11 12.97 10.29
CA ALA A 45 10.65 11.76 10.98
C ALA A 45 9.13 11.78 11.22
N LEU A 46 8.56 12.91 11.64
CA LEU A 46 7.11 13.03 11.79
C LEU A 46 6.39 12.91 10.44
N GLY A 47 6.83 13.64 9.43
CA GLY A 47 6.21 13.61 8.09
C GLY A 47 6.25 12.22 7.47
N THR A 48 7.38 11.53 7.50
CA THR A 48 7.51 10.19 6.94
C THR A 48 6.79 9.14 7.77
N THR A 49 6.86 9.23 9.11
CA THR A 49 6.25 8.23 9.98
C THR A 49 4.72 8.34 9.96
N TYR A 50 4.18 9.55 10.17
CA TYR A 50 2.72 9.72 10.23
C TYR A 50 2.11 9.82 8.83
N GLY A 51 2.70 10.61 7.93
CA GLY A 51 2.22 10.71 6.55
C GLY A 51 2.27 9.37 5.82
N GLY A 52 3.39 8.66 5.89
CA GLY A 52 3.54 7.34 5.31
C GLY A 52 2.62 6.29 5.95
N ARG A 53 2.42 6.33 7.27
CA ARG A 53 1.48 5.43 7.95
C ARG A 53 0.02 5.71 7.60
N ILE A 54 -0.36 6.97 7.48
CA ILE A 54 -1.72 7.36 7.04
C ILE A 54 -1.97 6.82 5.63
N LEU A 55 -1.05 7.03 4.70
CA LEU A 55 -1.17 6.50 3.34
C LEU A 55 -1.23 4.97 3.32
N ASN A 56 -0.36 4.31 4.09
CA ASN A 56 -0.37 2.86 4.21
C ASN A 56 -1.64 2.32 4.91
N ALA A 57 -2.31 3.10 5.73
CA ALA A 57 -3.58 2.70 6.35
C ALA A 57 -4.77 2.92 5.40
N ILE A 58 -4.77 4.03 4.66
CA ILE A 58 -5.83 4.35 3.70
C ILE A 58 -5.83 3.37 2.52
N ARG A 59 -4.65 2.96 2.05
CA ARG A 59 -4.49 2.12 0.88
C ARG A 59 -5.18 0.76 1.01
N PRO A 60 -4.88 -0.11 1.99
CA PRO A 60 -5.46 -1.44 2.09
C PRO A 60 -6.89 -1.45 2.63
N PHE A 61 -7.33 -0.33 3.23
CA PHE A 61 -8.63 -0.26 3.88
C PHE A 61 -9.80 -0.65 2.96
N PRO A 62 -9.93 -0.18 1.70
CA PRO A 62 -10.97 -0.62 0.79
C PRO A 62 -10.62 -1.87 -0.01
N GLU A 63 -9.34 -2.28 -0.05
CA GLU A 63 -8.84 -3.25 -1.02
C GLU A 63 -9.29 -4.68 -0.74
N HIS A 64 -9.51 -5.04 0.52
CA HIS A 64 -9.87 -6.39 0.92
C HIS A 64 -11.15 -6.42 1.74
N LYS A 65 -12.26 -6.66 1.07
CA LYS A 65 -13.53 -6.92 1.74
C LYS A 65 -13.67 -8.41 1.98
N TYR A 66 -13.82 -8.82 3.25
CA TYR A 66 -14.16 -10.21 3.53
C TYR A 66 -15.60 -10.50 3.09
N GLN A 67 -15.73 -11.45 2.18
CA GLN A 67 -17.02 -11.96 1.72
C GLN A 67 -16.92 -13.49 1.67
N ALA A 68 -17.66 -14.18 2.52
CA ALA A 68 -17.63 -15.63 2.59
C ALA A 68 -18.15 -16.22 1.27
N GLY A 69 -17.36 -17.13 0.66
CA GLY A 69 -17.80 -17.89 -0.52
C GLY A 69 -17.56 -17.23 -1.88
N GLU A 70 -17.00 -16.00 -1.96
CA GLU A 70 -16.70 -15.37 -3.24
C GLU A 70 -15.19 -15.37 -3.55
N GLU A 71 -14.85 -15.72 -4.79
CA GLU A 71 -13.46 -15.71 -5.30
C GLU A 71 -12.91 -14.28 -5.42
N THR A 72 -13.76 -13.29 -5.68
CA THR A 72 -13.37 -11.87 -5.82
C THR A 72 -13.55 -11.13 -4.50
N ARG A 73 -12.48 -11.01 -3.74
CA ARG A 73 -12.45 -10.26 -2.47
C ARG A 73 -11.80 -8.90 -2.60
N THR A 74 -11.49 -8.49 -3.82
CA THR A 74 -10.63 -7.34 -4.10
C THR A 74 -11.46 -6.19 -4.63
N ALA A 75 -11.55 -5.11 -3.85
CA ALA A 75 -12.25 -3.90 -4.28
C ALA A 75 -11.34 -2.97 -5.09
N MET A 76 -11.93 -2.17 -5.95
CA MET A 76 -11.27 -1.12 -6.71
C MET A 76 -11.81 0.25 -6.33
N VAL A 77 -10.92 1.23 -6.29
CA VAL A 77 -11.27 2.63 -6.03
C VAL A 77 -10.89 3.46 -7.24
N MET A 78 -11.88 4.06 -7.91
CA MET A 78 -11.62 5.00 -9.00
C MET A 78 -11.07 6.28 -8.41
N ALA A 79 -9.82 6.60 -8.72
CA ALA A 79 -9.14 7.75 -8.15
C ALA A 79 -8.68 8.72 -9.24
N GLY A 80 -8.68 10.01 -8.93
CA GLY A 80 -8.10 11.02 -9.82
C GLY A 80 -6.57 10.84 -9.95
N PRO A 81 -5.93 11.48 -10.94
CA PRO A 81 -4.51 11.25 -11.27
C PRO A 81 -3.57 11.44 -10.08
N PHE A 82 -3.81 12.44 -9.24
CA PHE A 82 -3.00 12.70 -8.05
C PHE A 82 -3.07 11.57 -7.03
N MET A 83 -4.26 11.09 -6.70
CA MET A 83 -4.43 9.98 -5.75
C MET A 83 -3.94 8.66 -6.35
N SER A 84 -4.15 8.43 -7.64
CA SER A 84 -3.60 7.25 -8.32
C SER A 84 -2.08 7.23 -8.29
N LEU A 85 -1.42 8.36 -8.53
CA LEU A 85 0.03 8.49 -8.40
C LEU A 85 0.48 8.24 -6.95
N LEU A 86 -0.19 8.85 -5.97
CA LEU A 86 0.13 8.69 -4.55
C LEU A 86 0.01 7.23 -4.09
N MET A 87 -0.93 6.49 -4.66
CA MET A 87 -1.14 5.06 -4.39
C MET A 87 -0.37 4.14 -5.36
N LEU A 88 0.45 4.69 -6.25
CA LEU A 88 1.17 3.95 -7.30
C LEU A 88 0.23 3.05 -8.13
N ASN A 89 -0.94 3.58 -8.50
CA ASN A 89 -2.03 2.87 -9.20
C ASN A 89 -2.54 1.59 -8.51
N ASN A 90 -2.16 1.35 -7.24
CA ASN A 90 -2.64 0.18 -6.51
C ASN A 90 -4.13 0.27 -6.12
N ASN A 91 -4.75 1.44 -6.27
CA ASN A 91 -6.20 1.61 -6.21
C ASN A 91 -6.95 0.78 -7.29
N LEU A 92 -6.25 0.37 -8.37
CA LEU A 92 -6.73 -0.59 -9.37
C LEU A 92 -6.39 -2.03 -8.94
N HIS A 93 -6.80 -2.40 -7.75
CA HIS A 93 -6.27 -3.56 -7.01
C HIS A 93 -6.59 -4.91 -7.64
N VAL A 94 -7.72 -5.03 -8.35
CA VAL A 94 -8.05 -6.24 -9.14
C VAL A 94 -6.97 -6.52 -10.19
N ALA A 95 -6.53 -5.48 -10.93
CA ALA A 95 -5.48 -5.62 -11.91
C ALA A 95 -4.13 -5.97 -11.28
N HIS A 96 -3.81 -5.39 -10.10
CA HIS A 96 -2.61 -5.74 -9.35
C HIS A 96 -2.61 -7.22 -8.94
N HIS A 97 -3.73 -7.77 -8.52
CA HIS A 97 -3.83 -9.20 -8.17
C HIS A 97 -3.72 -10.14 -9.37
N GLU A 98 -4.13 -9.71 -10.57
CA GLU A 98 -3.94 -10.51 -11.79
C GLU A 98 -2.47 -10.69 -12.14
N GLN A 99 -1.66 -9.64 -12.01
CA GLN A 99 -0.22 -9.68 -12.28
C GLN A 99 0.55 -8.82 -11.26
N PRO A 100 0.84 -9.34 -10.06
CA PRO A 100 1.49 -8.57 -8.99
C PRO A 100 2.90 -8.04 -9.34
N GLY A 101 3.56 -8.67 -10.31
CA GLY A 101 4.90 -8.27 -10.77
C GLY A 101 4.93 -7.15 -11.80
N VAL A 102 3.76 -6.67 -12.25
CA VAL A 102 3.69 -5.59 -13.22
C VAL A 102 4.11 -4.26 -12.58
N ALA A 103 4.86 -3.44 -13.34
CA ALA A 103 5.28 -2.13 -12.87
C ALA A 103 4.06 -1.22 -12.62
N TRP A 104 4.11 -0.43 -11.55
CA TRP A 104 2.97 0.39 -11.11
C TRP A 104 2.40 1.33 -12.19
N TYR A 105 3.24 1.84 -13.09
CA TYR A 105 2.81 2.71 -14.19
C TYR A 105 2.12 1.95 -15.34
N GLU A 106 2.26 0.63 -15.41
CA GLU A 106 1.57 -0.24 -16.37
C GLU A 106 0.24 -0.81 -15.83
N VAL A 107 -0.03 -0.67 -14.54
CA VAL A 107 -1.27 -1.18 -13.93
C VAL A 107 -2.54 -0.62 -14.61
N PRO A 108 -2.62 0.67 -15.03
CA PRO A 108 -3.78 1.17 -15.76
C PRO A 108 -4.01 0.44 -17.10
N ASN A 109 -2.94 0.20 -17.86
CA ASN A 109 -2.99 -0.55 -19.12
C ASN A 109 -3.42 -2.00 -18.89
N LEU A 110 -2.89 -2.63 -17.85
CA LEU A 110 -3.30 -3.98 -17.45
C LEU A 110 -4.77 -4.01 -17.05
N SER A 111 -5.23 -3.06 -16.24
CA SER A 111 -6.62 -2.94 -15.81
C SER A 111 -7.60 -2.89 -16.99
N ALA A 112 -7.25 -2.14 -18.02
CA ALA A 112 -8.04 -2.07 -19.26
C ALA A 112 -8.03 -3.41 -20.02
N ARG A 113 -6.88 -4.07 -20.13
CA ARG A 113 -6.74 -5.35 -20.83
C ARG A 113 -7.54 -6.49 -20.19
N VAL A 114 -7.59 -6.52 -18.85
CA VAL A 114 -8.29 -7.59 -18.11
C VAL A 114 -9.72 -7.22 -17.72
N ASN A 115 -10.23 -6.07 -18.20
CA ASN A 115 -11.54 -5.55 -17.86
C ASN A 115 -11.78 -5.46 -16.33
N ALA A 116 -10.73 -5.09 -15.58
CA ALA A 116 -10.75 -5.13 -14.13
C ALA A 116 -11.84 -4.24 -13.51
N VAL A 117 -12.11 -3.07 -14.12
CA VAL A 117 -13.15 -2.14 -13.67
C VAL A 117 -14.53 -2.77 -13.77
N GLU A 118 -14.84 -3.41 -14.90
CA GLU A 118 -16.15 -4.05 -15.12
C GLU A 118 -16.34 -5.23 -14.17
N ARG A 119 -15.32 -6.07 -14.02
CA ARG A 119 -15.33 -7.18 -13.06
C ARG A 119 -15.58 -6.71 -11.62
N ALA A 120 -14.93 -5.61 -11.22
CA ALA A 120 -15.15 -5.02 -9.89
C ALA A 120 -16.57 -4.44 -9.75
N ARG A 121 -17.13 -3.87 -10.84
CA ARG A 121 -18.51 -3.35 -10.88
C ARG A 121 -19.52 -4.46 -10.73
N GLU A 122 -19.39 -5.54 -11.51
CA GLU A 122 -20.26 -6.72 -11.46
C GLU A 122 -20.24 -7.39 -10.08
N ALA A 123 -19.07 -7.42 -9.43
CA ALA A 123 -18.90 -7.92 -8.08
C ALA A 123 -19.43 -6.96 -6.98
N GLY A 124 -19.88 -5.75 -7.33
CA GLY A 124 -20.30 -4.73 -6.36
C GLY A 124 -19.15 -4.20 -5.49
N LEU A 125 -17.91 -4.29 -5.98
CA LEU A 125 -16.67 -3.94 -5.29
C LEU A 125 -15.97 -2.72 -5.93
N LEU A 126 -16.67 -1.95 -6.76
CA LEU A 126 -16.16 -0.73 -7.37
C LEU A 126 -16.65 0.50 -6.60
N TYR A 127 -15.71 1.33 -6.16
CA TYR A 127 -15.99 2.65 -5.57
C TYR A 127 -15.75 3.74 -6.61
N GLU A 128 -16.80 4.10 -7.34
CA GLU A 128 -16.73 5.09 -8.45
C GLU A 128 -16.46 6.51 -7.94
N GLY A 129 -16.98 6.86 -6.76
CA GLY A 129 -16.75 8.15 -6.11
C GLY A 129 -15.38 8.28 -5.43
N GLY A 130 -14.48 7.33 -5.67
CA GLY A 130 -13.12 7.38 -5.18
C GLY A 130 -12.99 7.21 -3.66
N TYR A 131 -11.86 7.65 -3.14
CA TYR A 131 -11.60 7.60 -1.69
C TYR A 131 -12.58 8.44 -0.87
N ALA A 132 -13.14 9.51 -1.43
CA ALA A 132 -14.18 10.29 -0.74
C ALA A 132 -15.46 9.46 -0.48
N GLU A 133 -15.84 8.62 -1.42
CA GLU A 133 -16.94 7.66 -1.25
C GLU A 133 -16.62 6.65 -0.16
N VAL A 134 -15.42 6.08 -0.18
CA VAL A 134 -14.95 5.12 0.83
C VAL A 134 -15.02 5.74 2.23
N PHE A 135 -14.45 6.93 2.40
CA PHE A 135 -14.51 7.63 3.69
C PHE A 135 -15.95 7.90 4.14
N ARG A 136 -16.80 8.44 3.26
CA ARG A 136 -18.20 8.73 3.62
C ARG A 136 -18.96 7.47 4.04
N LYS A 137 -18.69 6.32 3.39
CA LYS A 137 -19.36 5.06 3.71
C LYS A 137 -18.88 4.43 5.01
N PHE A 138 -17.56 4.54 5.31
CA PHE A 138 -16.92 3.69 6.32
C PHE A 138 -16.26 4.44 7.48
N SER A 139 -16.26 5.78 7.51
CA SER A 139 -15.65 6.54 8.62
C SER A 139 -16.24 6.17 10.00
N PHE A 140 -17.51 5.75 10.03
CA PHE A 140 -18.21 5.40 11.27
C PHE A 140 -18.89 4.02 11.19
N LYS A 141 -18.62 3.24 10.15
CA LYS A 141 -19.21 1.91 9.97
C LYS A 141 -18.11 0.92 9.61
N PRO A 142 -18.10 -0.27 10.20
CA PRO A 142 -17.16 -1.31 9.80
C PRO A 142 -17.44 -1.72 8.35
N MET A 143 -16.40 -2.03 7.60
CA MET A 143 -16.49 -2.44 6.20
C MET A 143 -17.04 -3.87 6.00
N GLY A 144 -17.18 -4.62 7.06
CA GLY A 144 -17.79 -5.94 7.15
C GLY A 144 -17.77 -6.42 8.59
N ALA A 145 -18.63 -7.36 8.94
CA ALA A 145 -18.51 -8.03 10.22
C ALA A 145 -17.22 -8.85 10.22
N PRO A 146 -16.41 -8.82 11.31
CA PRO A 146 -15.33 -9.77 11.47
C PRO A 146 -15.98 -11.15 11.56
N VAL A 147 -15.83 -11.95 10.49
CA VAL A 147 -16.26 -13.35 10.55
C VAL A 147 -15.26 -14.05 11.46
N ARG A 148 -15.67 -14.36 12.65
CA ARG A 148 -15.03 -15.38 13.46
C ARG A 148 -15.49 -16.71 12.88
N ASP A 149 -14.64 -17.33 12.06
CA ASP A 149 -14.81 -18.71 11.69
C ASP A 149 -14.58 -19.55 12.95
N GLY A 150 -15.60 -20.26 13.35
CA GLY A 150 -15.50 -21.38 14.25
C GLY A 150 -15.76 -21.10 15.73
N ALA A 151 -16.98 -21.26 16.13
CA ALA A 151 -17.29 -22.02 17.31
C ALA A 151 -17.85 -23.37 16.86
#